data_f1c2bbe1e08c171c6d5d879fa439ee06
#
_entry.id   f1c2bbe1e08c171c6d5d879fa439ee06
#
_cell.length_a   1.000
_cell.length_b   1.000
_cell.length_c   1.000
_cell.angle_alpha   90.00
_cell.angle_beta   90.00
_cell.angle_gamma   90.00
#
_symmetry.space_group_name_H-M   'P 1'
#
loop_
_entity.id
_entity.type
_entity.pdbx_description
1 polymer ?
#
loop_
_entity_poly.entity_id
_entity_poly.type
_entity_poly.pdbx_seq_one_letter_code
_entity_poly.pdbx_strand_id
1 'polypeptide(L)'
;MKYLSIIVLSFSLLLSCKKPKDRVEKREDKNTVQELVYRNDSLVQATNFTKNGNISYKVKYKKGIISEIKDYYPSGKLKIETKLIWSEDNQNYYIEKAYYTNGKLEYEGEVNIVNDKKYRRGWWIFYTKEGKAELMLEFINEGKIEIENQRIVIDVNNQTIKKNDSHFFEKKIIEKNKDSIKVNIKYFSPDTILGNILYIIDNEGNELKQKTMIGILQ
;
A
#
# COMPACT_ATOMS: atom_id res chain seq x y z
N MET A 1 -56.63 56.01 -27.82
CA MET A 1 -55.26 55.48 -27.99
C MET A 1 -54.68 55.32 -26.60
N LYS A 2 -54.54 54.05 -26.12
CA LYS A 2 -53.98 53.73 -24.79
C LYS A 2 -52.59 53.14 -25.03
N TYR A 3 -51.54 53.81 -24.56
CA TYR A 3 -50.18 53.31 -24.61
C TYR A 3 -49.99 52.37 -23.50
N LEU A 4 -49.72 51.11 -23.82
CA LEU A 4 -49.40 50.04 -22.89
C LEU A 4 -47.85 50.08 -22.71
N SER A 5 -47.41 50.55 -21.48
CA SER A 5 -45.99 50.57 -21.12
C SER A 5 -45.60 49.17 -20.66
N ILE A 6 -44.79 48.50 -21.48
CA ILE A 6 -44.15 47.21 -21.10
C ILE A 6 -42.93 47.54 -20.26
N ILE A 7 -43.04 47.33 -18.94
CA ILE A 7 -41.90 47.35 -18.03
C ILE A 7 -41.17 45.98 -18.16
N VAL A 8 -40.07 45.99 -18.89
CA VAL A 8 -39.14 44.85 -18.93
C VAL A 8 -38.34 44.83 -17.61
N LEU A 9 -38.78 44.00 -16.66
CA LEU A 9 -38.04 43.75 -15.43
C LEU A 9 -36.85 42.85 -15.78
N SER A 10 -35.67 43.42 -16.01
CA SER A 10 -34.43 42.68 -16.19
C SER A 10 -34.03 42.11 -14.82
N PHE A 11 -34.39 40.85 -14.60
CA PHE A 11 -33.90 40.06 -13.44
C PHE A 11 -32.43 39.70 -13.70
N SER A 12 -31.53 40.59 -13.31
CA SER A 12 -30.11 40.27 -13.27
C SER A 12 -29.86 39.23 -12.17
N LEU A 13 -29.86 37.96 -12.56
CA LEU A 13 -29.33 36.88 -11.77
C LEU A 13 -27.84 37.15 -11.53
N LEU A 14 -27.52 37.80 -10.43
CA LEU A 14 -26.19 37.87 -9.90
C LEU A 14 -25.85 36.44 -9.41
N LEU A 15 -25.40 35.60 -10.34
CA LEU A 15 -24.65 34.40 -10.02
C LEU A 15 -23.36 34.86 -9.32
N SER A 16 -23.46 35.06 -8.02
CA SER A 16 -22.30 35.23 -7.17
C SER A 16 -21.50 33.93 -7.18
N CYS A 17 -20.69 33.76 -8.22
CA CYS A 17 -19.64 32.77 -8.21
C CYS A 17 -18.69 33.12 -7.06
N LYS A 18 -18.92 32.55 -5.86
CA LYS A 18 -17.95 32.64 -4.79
C LYS A 18 -16.65 32.04 -5.33
N LYS A 19 -15.63 32.88 -5.49
CA LYS A 19 -14.30 32.39 -5.85
C LYS A 19 -13.88 31.37 -4.80
N PRO A 20 -13.50 30.15 -5.20
CA PRO A 20 -13.04 29.15 -4.28
C PRO A 20 -11.90 29.75 -3.44
N LYS A 21 -11.95 29.56 -2.13
CA LYS A 21 -11.08 30.25 -1.19
C LYS A 21 -10.06 29.28 -0.59
N ASP A 22 -8.80 29.64 -0.70
CA ASP A 22 -7.75 28.97 0.04
C ASP A 22 -7.86 29.38 1.51
N ARG A 23 -7.80 28.42 2.43
CA ARG A 23 -7.88 28.67 3.88
C ARG A 23 -7.07 27.67 4.66
N VAL A 24 -6.68 28.06 5.85
CA VAL A 24 -6.05 27.21 6.87
C VAL A 24 -6.93 27.26 8.11
N GLU A 25 -7.32 26.07 8.59
CA GLU A 25 -8.06 25.92 9.85
C GLU A 25 -7.13 25.28 10.89
N LYS A 26 -7.18 25.76 12.13
CA LYS A 26 -6.50 25.14 13.27
C LYS A 26 -7.52 24.64 14.26
N ARG A 27 -7.32 23.42 14.74
CA ARG A 27 -8.11 22.79 15.80
C ARG A 27 -7.18 22.34 16.90
N GLU A 28 -7.51 22.70 18.12
CA GLU A 28 -6.70 22.35 19.29
C GLU A 28 -7.46 21.40 20.19
N ASP A 29 -6.80 20.36 20.65
CA ASP A 29 -7.24 19.42 21.66
C ASP A 29 -6.23 19.42 22.83
N LYS A 30 -6.58 18.74 23.95
CA LYS A 30 -5.72 18.71 25.16
C LYS A 30 -4.25 18.38 24.88
N ASN A 31 -3.96 17.57 23.87
CA ASN A 31 -2.63 17.01 23.60
C ASN A 31 -2.07 17.31 22.21
N THR A 32 -2.88 17.81 21.27
CA THR A 32 -2.48 17.97 19.86
C THR A 32 -3.06 19.26 19.27
N VAL A 33 -2.36 19.79 18.30
CA VAL A 33 -2.84 20.84 17.41
C VAL A 33 -2.93 20.26 16.01
N GLN A 34 -4.09 20.39 15.37
CA GLN A 34 -4.29 19.97 13.99
C GLN A 34 -4.40 21.20 13.09
N GLU A 35 -3.65 21.21 12.00
CA GLU A 35 -3.74 22.19 10.94
C GLU A 35 -4.33 21.54 9.67
N LEU A 36 -5.40 22.12 9.14
CA LEU A 36 -6.08 21.69 7.93
C LEU A 36 -5.91 22.77 6.85
N VAL A 37 -5.31 22.40 5.72
CA VAL A 37 -5.08 23.29 4.59
C VAL A 37 -6.05 22.95 3.47
N TYR A 38 -6.84 23.94 3.05
CA TYR A 38 -7.77 23.84 1.94
C TYR A 38 -7.29 24.68 0.77
N ARG A 39 -7.46 24.16 -0.43
CA ARG A 39 -7.29 24.88 -1.69
C ARG A 39 -8.53 24.72 -2.56
N ASN A 40 -9.07 25.81 -3.05
CA ASN A 40 -10.34 25.81 -3.77
C ASN A 40 -11.42 25.03 -3.02
N ASP A 41 -11.57 25.27 -1.71
CA ASP A 41 -12.49 24.60 -0.80
C ASP A 41 -12.25 23.09 -0.61
N SER A 42 -11.25 22.50 -1.25
CA SER A 42 -10.89 21.09 -1.09
C SER A 42 -9.76 20.93 -0.07
N LEU A 43 -9.89 19.99 0.86
CA LEU A 43 -8.81 19.64 1.79
C LEU A 43 -7.64 19.03 1.01
N VAL A 44 -6.46 19.64 1.12
CA VAL A 44 -5.25 19.18 0.45
C VAL A 44 -4.19 18.66 1.41
N GLN A 45 -4.25 19.08 2.70
CA GLN A 45 -3.32 18.63 3.72
C GLN A 45 -3.94 18.70 5.11
N ALA A 46 -3.64 17.70 5.93
CA ALA A 46 -3.86 17.72 7.38
C ALA A 46 -2.51 17.44 8.07
N THR A 47 -2.17 18.23 9.10
CA THR A 47 -0.95 18.08 9.88
C THR A 47 -1.28 18.10 11.36
N ASN A 48 -0.84 17.09 12.10
CA ASN A 48 -0.97 17.03 13.54
C ASN A 48 0.39 17.37 14.19
N PHE A 49 0.34 18.23 15.17
CA PHE A 49 1.50 18.63 15.96
C PHE A 49 1.34 18.14 17.40
N THR A 50 2.41 17.79 18.03
CA THR A 50 2.50 17.62 19.48
C THR A 50 2.41 18.98 20.18
N LYS A 51 2.21 19.00 21.50
CA LYS A 51 2.25 20.24 22.30
C LYS A 51 3.57 21.02 22.17
N ASN A 52 4.65 20.32 21.92
CA ASN A 52 5.97 20.93 21.74
C ASN A 52 6.18 21.51 20.32
N GLY A 53 5.14 21.50 19.47
CA GLY A 53 5.18 22.01 18.10
C GLY A 53 5.82 21.09 17.07
N ASN A 54 6.25 19.88 17.45
CA ASN A 54 6.78 18.91 16.51
C ASN A 54 5.67 18.25 15.71
N ILE A 55 5.87 18.04 14.42
CA ILE A 55 4.95 17.28 13.59
C ILE A 55 4.97 15.83 14.08
N SER A 56 3.77 15.27 14.39
CA SER A 56 3.59 13.86 14.72
C SER A 56 3.02 13.06 13.54
N TYR A 57 2.16 13.69 12.73
CA TYR A 57 1.47 13.04 11.63
C TYR A 57 1.11 14.04 10.54
N LYS A 58 1.20 13.64 9.28
CA LYS A 58 0.86 14.47 8.13
C LYS A 58 0.21 13.65 7.03
N VAL A 59 -0.91 14.14 6.49
CA VAL A 59 -1.61 13.56 5.35
C VAL A 59 -1.70 14.59 4.24
N LYS A 60 -1.48 14.15 3.01
CA LYS A 60 -1.78 14.93 1.80
C LYS A 60 -2.88 14.26 0.99
N TYR A 61 -3.72 15.08 0.41
CA TYR A 61 -4.80 14.64 -0.45
C TYR A 61 -4.61 15.18 -1.86
N LYS A 62 -5.01 14.37 -2.85
CA LYS A 62 -5.07 14.75 -4.25
C LYS A 62 -6.43 14.30 -4.80
N LYS A 63 -7.26 15.25 -5.23
CA LYS A 63 -8.64 14.98 -5.72
C LYS A 63 -9.48 14.17 -4.71
N GLY A 64 -9.38 14.50 -3.41
CA GLY A 64 -10.11 13.82 -2.35
C GLY A 64 -9.54 12.47 -1.90
N ILE A 65 -8.50 11.96 -2.58
CA ILE A 65 -7.86 10.68 -2.25
C ILE A 65 -6.57 10.97 -1.47
N ILE A 66 -6.27 10.15 -0.45
CA ILE A 66 -4.99 10.20 0.25
C ILE A 66 -3.87 9.90 -0.74
N SER A 67 -2.95 10.85 -0.91
CA SER A 67 -1.78 10.69 -1.79
C SER A 67 -0.50 10.39 -1.03
N GLU A 68 -0.39 10.83 0.22
CA GLU A 68 0.77 10.60 1.08
C GLU A 68 0.35 10.65 2.56
N ILE A 69 0.87 9.72 3.37
CA ILE A 69 0.80 9.75 4.83
C ILE A 69 2.22 9.71 5.37
N LYS A 70 2.51 10.51 6.39
CA LYS A 70 3.78 10.50 7.10
C LYS A 70 3.56 10.51 8.60
N ASP A 71 4.15 9.55 9.30
CA ASP A 71 4.28 9.51 10.75
C ASP A 71 5.70 9.89 11.14
N TYR A 72 5.86 10.54 12.28
CA TYR A 72 7.15 10.98 12.75
C TYR A 72 7.42 10.49 14.17
N TYR A 73 8.67 10.21 14.46
CA TYR A 73 9.13 9.99 15.82
C TYR A 73 9.03 11.31 16.63
N PRO A 74 8.98 11.24 17.97
CA PRO A 74 9.05 12.45 18.82
C PRO A 74 10.27 13.34 18.55
N SER A 75 11.35 12.76 18.01
CA SER A 75 12.56 13.49 17.58
C SER A 75 12.38 14.29 16.28
N GLY A 76 11.20 14.20 15.62
CA GLY A 76 10.93 14.80 14.32
C GLY A 76 11.45 14.02 13.11
N LYS A 77 12.16 12.90 13.33
CA LYS A 77 12.59 12.03 12.24
C LYS A 77 11.38 11.26 11.65
N LEU A 78 11.42 11.01 10.35
CA LEU A 78 10.41 10.21 9.67
C LEU A 78 10.40 8.78 10.24
N LYS A 79 9.21 8.28 10.59
CA LYS A 79 8.98 6.93 11.11
C LYS A 79 8.33 6.05 10.05
N ILE A 80 7.22 6.50 9.46
CA ILE A 80 6.50 5.76 8.41
C ILE A 80 6.14 6.73 7.29
N GLU A 81 6.29 6.29 6.06
CA GLU A 81 5.80 6.97 4.87
C GLU A 81 4.93 6.01 4.06
N THR A 82 3.72 6.43 3.71
CA THR A 82 2.80 5.69 2.84
C THR A 82 2.47 6.56 1.65
N LYS A 83 2.75 6.13 0.43
CA LYS A 83 2.51 6.87 -0.82
C LYS A 83 1.62 6.12 -1.76
N LEU A 84 0.64 6.82 -2.33
CA LEU A 84 -0.21 6.30 -3.40
C LEU A 84 0.65 5.96 -4.62
N ILE A 85 0.54 4.73 -5.13
CA ILE A 85 1.22 4.26 -6.34
C ILE A 85 0.26 4.15 -7.52
N TRP A 86 -0.94 3.62 -7.30
CA TRP A 86 -1.97 3.48 -8.33
C TRP A 86 -3.37 3.31 -7.73
N SER A 87 -4.40 3.48 -8.57
CA SER A 87 -5.81 3.30 -8.21
C SER A 87 -6.50 2.54 -9.31
N GLU A 88 -7.29 1.52 -8.95
CA GLU A 88 -8.07 0.69 -9.86
C GLU A 88 -9.34 0.21 -9.15
N ASP A 89 -10.46 0.16 -9.86
CA ASP A 89 -11.75 -0.35 -9.35
C ASP A 89 -12.18 0.21 -7.99
N ASN A 90 -12.00 1.53 -7.80
CA ASN A 90 -12.24 2.23 -6.54
C ASN A 90 -11.36 1.78 -5.36
N GLN A 91 -10.30 1.04 -5.62
CA GLN A 91 -9.29 0.68 -4.64
C GLN A 91 -8.02 1.51 -4.85
N ASN A 92 -7.40 1.91 -3.75
CA ASN A 92 -6.16 2.67 -3.75
C ASN A 92 -5.04 1.81 -3.16
N TYR A 93 -3.94 1.75 -3.90
CA TYR A 93 -2.77 0.96 -3.56
C TYR A 93 -1.60 1.88 -3.25
N TYR A 94 -0.91 1.56 -2.17
CA TYR A 94 0.15 2.40 -1.63
C TYR A 94 1.41 1.55 -1.43
N ILE A 95 2.57 2.19 -1.50
CA ILE A 95 3.81 1.65 -0.91
C ILE A 95 3.98 2.24 0.49
N GLU A 96 4.22 1.39 1.47
CA GLU A 96 4.55 1.78 2.83
C GLU A 96 6.02 1.48 3.12
N LYS A 97 6.70 2.45 3.75
CA LYS A 97 8.08 2.34 4.20
C LYS A 97 8.16 2.79 5.65
N ALA A 98 8.77 1.97 6.51
CA ALA A 98 9.10 2.36 7.87
C ALA A 98 10.61 2.51 8.03
N TYR A 99 11.00 3.34 8.97
CA TYR A 99 12.39 3.68 9.21
C TYR A 99 12.72 3.55 10.69
N TYR A 100 13.85 3.01 11.02
CA TYR A 100 14.43 3.05 12.35
C TYR A 100 14.78 4.48 12.77
N THR A 101 14.99 4.70 14.07
CA THR A 101 15.40 6.01 14.61
C THR A 101 16.75 6.50 14.06
N ASN A 102 17.62 5.60 13.55
CA ASN A 102 18.85 5.95 12.83
C ASN A 102 18.62 6.38 11.38
N GLY A 103 17.35 6.32 10.86
CA GLY A 103 16.96 6.73 9.52
C GLY A 103 17.11 5.64 8.45
N LYS A 104 17.61 4.46 8.80
CA LYS A 104 17.64 3.32 7.89
C LYS A 104 16.27 2.67 7.77
N LEU A 105 15.99 2.08 6.61
CA LEU A 105 14.76 1.36 6.33
C LEU A 105 14.60 0.18 7.30
N GLU A 106 13.43 0.04 7.89
CA GLU A 106 13.02 -1.05 8.78
C GLU A 106 12.19 -2.08 8.01
N TYR A 107 11.24 -1.62 7.21
CA TYR A 107 10.50 -2.45 6.27
C TYR A 107 9.92 -1.63 5.13
N GLU A 108 9.57 -2.32 4.05
CA GLU A 108 8.77 -1.78 2.94
C GLU A 108 7.86 -2.85 2.34
N GLY A 109 6.72 -2.44 1.81
CA GLY A 109 5.76 -3.32 1.14
C GLY A 109 4.54 -2.57 0.65
N GLU A 110 3.68 -3.28 -0.06
CA GLU A 110 2.44 -2.73 -0.56
C GLU A 110 1.31 -2.86 0.44
N VAL A 111 0.48 -1.82 0.56
CA VAL A 111 -0.77 -1.85 1.32
C VAL A 111 -1.93 -1.35 0.46
N ASN A 112 -3.11 -1.86 0.76
CA ASN A 112 -4.31 -1.21 0.34
C ASN A 112 -5.05 -0.67 1.59
N ILE A 113 -5.76 0.46 1.44
CA ILE A 113 -6.50 1.11 2.52
C ILE A 113 -7.98 1.02 2.20
N VAL A 114 -8.72 0.29 3.05
CA VAL A 114 -10.18 0.09 2.93
C VAL A 114 -10.83 0.45 4.26
N ASN A 115 -11.73 1.44 4.26
CA ASN A 115 -12.42 1.90 5.47
C ASN A 115 -11.44 2.23 6.62
N ASP A 116 -10.40 3.00 6.33
CA ASP A 116 -9.33 3.44 7.26
C ASP A 116 -8.48 2.30 7.85
N LYS A 117 -8.62 1.07 7.34
CA LYS A 117 -7.78 -0.06 7.70
C LYS A 117 -6.79 -0.36 6.59
N LYS A 118 -5.55 -0.63 6.97
CA LYS A 118 -4.48 -1.06 6.08
C LYS A 118 -4.46 -2.58 6.00
N TYR A 119 -4.30 -3.10 4.80
CA TYR A 119 -4.13 -4.53 4.50
C TYR A 119 -2.87 -4.71 3.66
N ARG A 120 -1.94 -5.52 4.14
CA ARG A 120 -0.71 -5.85 3.42
C ARG A 120 -1.02 -6.72 2.21
N ARG A 121 -0.24 -6.55 1.15
CA ARG A 121 -0.30 -7.38 -0.06
C ARG A 121 1.07 -7.51 -0.71
N GLY A 122 1.24 -8.58 -1.52
CA GLY A 122 2.52 -8.83 -2.19
C GLY A 122 3.67 -9.01 -1.22
N TRP A 123 4.87 -8.73 -1.70
CA TRP A 123 6.08 -8.92 -0.92
C TRP A 123 6.37 -7.76 0.02
N TRP A 124 6.70 -8.10 1.26
CA TRP A 124 7.18 -7.20 2.30
C TRP A 124 8.60 -7.59 2.65
N ILE A 125 9.50 -6.61 2.67
CA ILE A 125 10.91 -6.83 2.99
C ILE A 125 11.21 -6.13 4.31
N PHE A 126 11.81 -6.86 5.23
CA PHE A 126 12.23 -6.38 6.54
C PHE A 126 13.74 -6.34 6.60
N TYR A 127 14.26 -5.30 7.26
CA TYR A 127 15.69 -5.02 7.31
C TYR A 127 16.17 -4.89 8.75
N THR A 128 17.41 -5.26 9.00
CA THR A 128 18.09 -4.98 10.26
C THR A 128 18.37 -3.48 10.42
N LYS A 129 18.74 -3.06 11.66
CA LYS A 129 19.18 -1.67 11.93
C LYS A 129 20.43 -1.26 11.13
N GLU A 130 21.20 -2.21 10.64
CA GLU A 130 22.36 -2.01 9.76
C GLU A 130 21.93 -1.84 8.28
N GLY A 131 20.65 -2.11 7.95
CA GLY A 131 20.07 -1.97 6.60
C GLY A 131 20.28 -3.19 5.71
N LYS A 132 20.53 -4.37 6.31
CA LYS A 132 20.58 -5.64 5.59
C LYS A 132 19.23 -6.31 5.61
N ALA A 133 18.79 -6.89 4.49
CA ALA A 133 17.56 -7.67 4.45
C ALA A 133 17.70 -8.91 5.37
N GLU A 134 16.66 -9.20 6.15
CA GLU A 134 16.62 -10.34 7.07
C GLU A 134 15.41 -11.25 6.88
N LEU A 135 14.30 -10.69 6.37
CA LEU A 135 13.06 -11.42 6.21
C LEU A 135 12.27 -10.86 5.02
N MET A 136 11.66 -11.76 4.24
CA MET A 136 10.66 -11.40 3.24
C MET A 136 9.39 -12.20 3.50
N LEU A 137 8.24 -11.52 3.50
CA LEU A 137 6.91 -12.12 3.65
C LEU A 137 6.05 -11.74 2.45
N GLU A 138 5.39 -12.74 1.87
CA GLU A 138 4.36 -12.47 0.87
C GLU A 138 2.98 -12.55 1.51
N PHE A 139 2.17 -11.52 1.29
CA PHE A 139 0.78 -11.48 1.74
C PHE A 139 -0.18 -11.57 0.56
N ILE A 140 -1.14 -12.47 0.69
CA ILE A 140 -2.33 -12.53 -0.16
C ILE A 140 -3.48 -11.90 0.62
N ASN A 141 -4.26 -11.09 -0.07
CA ASN A 141 -5.42 -10.43 0.51
C ASN A 141 -6.69 -10.94 -0.16
N GLU A 142 -7.51 -11.66 0.59
CA GLU A 142 -8.82 -12.11 0.17
C GLU A 142 -9.91 -11.30 0.89
N GLY A 143 -10.29 -10.19 0.26
CA GLY A 143 -11.27 -9.26 0.81
C GLY A 143 -10.74 -8.49 2.04
N LYS A 144 -11.09 -8.91 3.25
CA LYS A 144 -10.65 -8.30 4.52
C LYS A 144 -9.73 -9.22 5.33
N ILE A 145 -9.30 -10.34 4.75
CA ILE A 145 -8.43 -11.32 5.39
C ILE A 145 -7.04 -11.21 4.77
N GLU A 146 -6.04 -11.04 5.62
CA GLU A 146 -4.64 -10.99 5.25
C GLU A 146 -4.01 -12.36 5.60
N ILE A 147 -3.46 -13.02 4.60
CA ILE A 147 -2.84 -14.36 4.74
C ILE A 147 -1.37 -14.25 4.39
N GLU A 148 -0.50 -14.71 5.30
CA GLU A 148 0.93 -14.92 4.98
C GLU A 148 1.03 -16.15 4.06
N ASN A 149 1.43 -15.92 2.81
CA ASN A 149 1.52 -16.95 1.79
C ASN A 149 2.91 -17.59 1.72
N GLN A 150 3.95 -16.75 1.81
CA GLN A 150 5.33 -17.20 1.76
C GLN A 150 6.18 -16.44 2.78
N ARG A 151 7.21 -17.12 3.29
CA ARG A 151 8.21 -16.60 4.22
C ARG A 151 9.60 -16.99 3.75
N ILE A 152 10.48 -16.01 3.55
CA ILE A 152 11.87 -16.23 3.21
C ILE A 152 12.75 -15.56 4.26
N VAL A 153 13.48 -16.37 5.01
CA VAL A 153 14.47 -15.90 5.98
C VAL A 153 15.82 -15.75 5.28
N ILE A 154 16.47 -14.62 5.49
CA ILE A 154 17.74 -14.27 4.85
C ILE A 154 18.86 -14.30 5.92
N ASP A 155 19.97 -14.93 5.60
CA ASP A 155 21.18 -14.80 6.41
C ASP A 155 21.73 -13.39 6.25
N VAL A 156 21.75 -12.62 7.33
CA VAL A 156 22.16 -11.21 7.33
C VAL A 156 23.65 -11.00 7.04
N ASN A 157 24.49 -12.03 7.20
CA ASN A 157 25.94 -11.94 6.98
C ASN A 157 26.30 -12.07 5.53
N ASN A 158 25.75 -13.09 4.85
CA ASN A 158 26.08 -13.41 3.45
C ASN A 158 24.94 -13.10 2.47
N GLN A 159 23.78 -12.63 2.97
CA GLN A 159 22.58 -12.29 2.18
C GLN A 159 22.08 -13.46 1.31
N THR A 160 22.13 -14.66 1.86
CA THR A 160 21.61 -15.88 1.24
C THR A 160 20.35 -16.38 1.92
N ILE A 161 19.51 -17.12 1.20
CA ILE A 161 18.28 -17.68 1.73
C ILE A 161 18.60 -18.83 2.68
N LYS A 162 18.10 -18.75 3.92
CA LYS A 162 18.11 -19.85 4.90
C LYS A 162 16.93 -20.78 4.60
N LYS A 163 17.14 -21.76 3.76
CA LYS A 163 16.07 -22.67 3.28
C LYS A 163 15.39 -23.44 4.40
N ASN A 164 16.12 -23.81 5.44
CA ASN A 164 15.60 -24.57 6.58
C ASN A 164 14.70 -23.75 7.51
N ASP A 165 14.79 -22.40 7.44
CA ASP A 165 13.99 -21.48 8.25
C ASP A 165 12.88 -20.81 7.41
N SER A 166 12.77 -21.19 6.12
CA SER A 166 11.89 -20.56 5.14
C SER A 166 10.81 -21.51 4.65
N HIS A 167 9.62 -20.99 4.37
CA HIS A 167 8.61 -21.70 3.58
C HIS A 167 8.23 -20.86 2.37
N PHE A 168 8.52 -21.35 1.19
CA PHE A 168 8.25 -20.64 -0.07
C PHE A 168 8.21 -21.62 -1.24
N PHE A 169 7.79 -21.14 -2.38
CA PHE A 169 7.84 -21.90 -3.61
C PHE A 169 8.56 -21.12 -4.73
N GLU A 170 9.30 -21.87 -5.54
CA GLU A 170 9.88 -21.38 -6.77
C GLU A 170 9.00 -21.83 -7.95
N LYS A 171 8.59 -20.90 -8.78
CA LYS A 171 7.80 -21.17 -9.98
C LYS A 171 8.68 -21.07 -11.21
N LYS A 172 8.73 -22.15 -12.02
CA LYS A 172 9.44 -22.17 -13.29
C LYS A 172 8.50 -22.57 -14.42
N ILE A 173 8.34 -21.70 -15.40
CA ILE A 173 7.66 -22.05 -16.64
C ILE A 173 8.60 -22.95 -17.43
N ILE A 174 8.17 -24.19 -17.69
CA ILE A 174 8.95 -25.20 -18.45
C ILE A 174 8.63 -25.07 -19.93
N GLU A 175 7.36 -24.89 -20.26
CA GLU A 175 6.86 -24.84 -21.62
C GLU A 175 5.68 -23.89 -21.70
N LYS A 176 5.57 -23.15 -22.78
CA LYS A 176 4.43 -22.29 -23.08
C LYS A 176 4.08 -22.48 -24.56
N ASN A 177 2.86 -22.87 -24.82
CA ASN A 177 2.32 -22.95 -26.18
C ASN A 177 1.06 -22.08 -26.30
N LYS A 178 0.35 -22.18 -27.43
CA LYS A 178 -0.82 -21.35 -27.71
C LYS A 178 -1.99 -21.61 -26.73
N ASP A 179 -2.13 -22.84 -26.27
CA ASP A 179 -3.32 -23.29 -25.54
C ASP A 179 -3.04 -23.65 -24.08
N SER A 180 -1.77 -23.77 -23.69
CA SER A 180 -1.40 -24.18 -22.34
C SER A 180 -0.02 -23.67 -21.89
N ILE A 181 0.15 -23.63 -20.59
CA ILE A 181 1.43 -23.31 -19.93
C ILE A 181 1.75 -24.47 -18.99
N LYS A 182 2.96 -25.02 -19.11
CA LYS A 182 3.49 -26.03 -18.21
C LYS A 182 4.39 -25.37 -17.17
N VAL A 183 4.01 -25.49 -15.90
CA VAL A 183 4.68 -24.86 -14.77
C VAL A 183 5.20 -25.91 -13.80
N ASN A 184 6.44 -25.79 -13.40
CA ASN A 184 7.01 -26.52 -12.26
C ASN A 184 6.98 -25.60 -11.03
N ILE A 185 6.38 -26.05 -9.95
CA ILE A 185 6.40 -25.38 -8.66
C ILE A 185 7.19 -26.26 -7.71
N LYS A 186 8.29 -25.71 -7.20
CA LYS A 186 9.13 -26.34 -6.17
C LYS A 186 8.85 -25.67 -4.84
N TYR A 187 8.36 -26.44 -3.88
CA TYR A 187 8.05 -25.98 -2.53
C TYR A 187 9.20 -26.27 -1.58
N PHE A 188 9.51 -25.31 -0.72
CA PHE A 188 10.49 -25.40 0.36
C PHE A 188 9.78 -25.18 1.71
N SER A 189 10.06 -26.02 2.68
CA SER A 189 9.49 -25.93 4.04
C SER A 189 10.53 -26.37 5.07
N PRO A 190 10.54 -25.78 6.28
CA PRO A 190 11.37 -26.25 7.39
C PRO A 190 11.10 -27.70 7.76
N ASP A 191 9.88 -28.20 7.54
CA ASP A 191 9.44 -29.55 7.92
C ASP A 191 9.86 -30.65 6.94
N THR A 192 10.89 -30.41 6.13
CA THR A 192 11.62 -31.41 5.32
C THR A 192 10.85 -32.13 4.21
N ILE A 193 9.70 -31.68 3.79
CA ILE A 193 9.04 -32.23 2.61
C ILE A 193 9.30 -31.30 1.42
N LEU A 194 10.34 -31.62 0.64
CA LEU A 194 10.51 -30.99 -0.68
C LEU A 194 9.52 -31.66 -1.67
N GLY A 195 8.48 -30.94 -2.01
CA GLY A 195 7.54 -31.36 -3.05
C GLY A 195 7.79 -30.59 -4.35
N ASN A 196 7.82 -31.29 -5.48
CA ASN A 196 7.69 -30.65 -6.79
C ASN A 196 6.28 -30.92 -7.29
N ILE A 197 5.56 -29.88 -7.64
CA ILE A 197 4.23 -30.00 -8.25
C ILE A 197 4.36 -29.47 -9.67
N LEU A 198 3.96 -30.30 -10.62
CA LEU A 198 3.90 -29.93 -12.03
C LEU A 198 2.46 -29.59 -12.38
N TYR A 199 2.21 -28.35 -12.77
CA TYR A 199 0.92 -27.92 -13.28
C TYR A 199 0.94 -27.73 -14.77
N ILE A 200 -0.14 -28.10 -15.45
CA ILE A 200 -0.45 -27.67 -16.79
C ILE A 200 -1.75 -26.88 -16.69
N ILE A 201 -1.69 -25.63 -17.04
CA ILE A 201 -2.80 -24.68 -16.99
C ILE A 201 -3.11 -24.18 -18.40
N ASP A 202 -4.38 -23.87 -18.69
CA ASP A 202 -4.76 -23.18 -19.91
C ASP A 202 -4.36 -21.69 -19.87
N ASN A 203 -4.66 -20.95 -20.94
CA ASN A 203 -4.33 -19.54 -21.05
C ASN A 203 -5.17 -18.65 -20.11
N GLU A 204 -6.26 -19.17 -19.56
CA GLU A 204 -7.13 -18.53 -18.59
C GLU A 204 -6.71 -18.81 -17.13
N GLY A 205 -5.75 -19.73 -16.95
CA GLY A 205 -5.23 -20.12 -15.63
C GLY A 205 -5.93 -21.34 -15.03
N ASN A 206 -6.87 -21.99 -15.74
CA ASN A 206 -7.53 -23.20 -15.25
C ASN A 206 -6.58 -24.40 -15.31
N GLU A 207 -6.64 -25.24 -14.30
CA GLU A 207 -5.80 -26.46 -14.24
C GLU A 207 -6.28 -27.50 -15.22
N LEU A 208 -5.42 -27.90 -16.17
CA LEU A 208 -5.66 -28.98 -17.10
C LEU A 208 -5.10 -30.31 -16.59
N LYS A 209 -3.98 -30.31 -15.87
CA LYS A 209 -3.35 -31.50 -15.33
C LYS A 209 -2.39 -31.15 -14.19
N GLN A 210 -2.46 -31.94 -13.10
CA GLN A 210 -1.52 -31.89 -11.99
C GLN A 210 -0.75 -33.21 -11.88
N LYS A 211 0.57 -33.13 -11.64
CA LYS A 211 1.40 -34.27 -11.26
C LYS A 211 2.25 -33.87 -10.06
N THR A 212 2.00 -34.49 -8.93
CA THR A 212 2.80 -34.32 -7.73
C THR A 212 3.98 -35.29 -7.73
N MET A 213 5.19 -34.78 -7.53
CA MET A 213 6.39 -35.57 -7.29
C MET A 213 6.90 -35.23 -5.89
N ILE A 214 6.70 -36.13 -4.93
CA ILE A 214 7.21 -36.00 -3.57
C ILE A 214 8.60 -36.65 -3.55
N GLY A 215 9.63 -35.88 -3.30
CA GLY A 215 10.98 -36.38 -3.05
C GLY A 215 11.30 -36.24 -1.57
N ILE A 216 11.60 -37.34 -0.91
CA ILE A 216 12.20 -37.30 0.44
C ILE A 216 13.70 -37.16 0.19
N LEU A 217 14.30 -36.06 0.67
CA LEU A 217 15.75 -35.99 0.74
C LEU A 217 16.24 -36.86 1.89
N GLN A 218 17.01 -37.89 1.58
CA GLN A 218 17.83 -38.62 2.55
C GLN A 218 19.06 -37.80 2.93
#